data_d8cc64bc1b81a8a2ac93da87d8bbb9b1
#
_entry.id   d8cc64bc1b81a8a2ac93da87d8bbb9b1
#
_cell.length_a   1.000
_cell.length_b   1.000
_cell.length_c   1.000
_cell.angle_alpha   90.00
_cell.angle_beta   90.00
_cell.angle_gamma   90.00
#
_symmetry.space_group_name_H-M   'P 1'
#
loop_
_entity.id
_entity.type
_entity.pdbx_description
1 polymer ?
#
loop_
_entity_poly.entity_id
_entity_poly.type
_entity_poly.pdbx_seq_one_letter_code
_entity_poly.pdbx_strand_id
1 'polypeptide(L)'
;MNDKEMSIEEQIKAFETAANAAATAVPKESILGKTAAEILEMVSSYASDAQVFYRKGDLVNAFAAAAYGLGWLDCGGYLGYMNTGISGCPALESAFPAELMEKLEEKTYRYQRMLTGALKAVSKAPDKETVAAAAASEIFGTVTSGLTDGDTFLPKDMVNALCIFSYWYGWLDCGVRAGLFVITGDRHLFTI
;
A
#
# COMPACT_ATOMS: atom_id res chain seq x y z
N MET A 1 -17.11 -14.31 -13.46
CA MET A 1 -16.96 -12.86 -13.54
C MET A 1 -15.71 -12.66 -14.38
N ASN A 2 -15.80 -11.93 -15.50
CA ASN A 2 -14.60 -11.65 -16.31
C ASN A 2 -13.71 -10.73 -15.45
N ASP A 3 -12.64 -11.27 -14.88
CA ASP A 3 -11.56 -10.46 -14.33
C ASP A 3 -10.87 -9.81 -15.54
N LYS A 4 -11.37 -8.61 -15.88
CA LYS A 4 -10.74 -7.78 -16.90
C LYS A 4 -9.42 -7.31 -16.27
N GLU A 5 -8.33 -7.89 -16.72
CA GLU A 5 -7.00 -7.45 -16.34
C GLU A 5 -6.83 -5.97 -16.69
N MET A 6 -6.24 -5.23 -15.79
CA MET A 6 -6.22 -3.76 -15.80
C MET A 6 -4.90 -3.25 -16.36
N SER A 7 -4.93 -2.21 -17.16
CA SER A 7 -3.72 -1.50 -17.58
C SER A 7 -3.16 -0.64 -16.45
N ILE A 8 -1.87 -0.28 -16.54
CA ILE A 8 -1.21 0.63 -15.58
C ILE A 8 -1.96 1.96 -15.45
N GLU A 9 -2.41 2.52 -16.59
CA GLU A 9 -3.16 3.77 -16.61
C GLU A 9 -4.54 3.62 -15.95
N GLU A 10 -5.26 2.54 -16.24
CA GLU A 10 -6.54 2.24 -15.61
C GLU A 10 -6.40 2.08 -14.09
N GLN A 11 -5.31 1.46 -13.61
CA GLN A 11 -5.05 1.33 -12.19
C GLN A 11 -4.78 2.69 -11.51
N ILE A 12 -3.94 3.55 -12.09
CA ILE A 12 -3.67 4.89 -11.56
C ILE A 12 -4.98 5.68 -11.46
N LYS A 13 -5.81 5.62 -12.50
CA LYS A 13 -7.10 6.30 -12.55
C LYS A 13 -8.13 5.71 -11.57
N ALA A 14 -8.15 4.39 -11.42
CA ALA A 14 -9.02 3.71 -10.46
C ALA A 14 -8.66 4.11 -9.02
N PHE A 15 -7.38 4.15 -8.68
CA PHE A 15 -6.92 4.62 -7.39
C PHE A 15 -7.27 6.09 -7.14
N GLU A 16 -7.04 6.97 -8.13
CA GLU A 16 -7.43 8.40 -8.02
C GLU A 16 -8.93 8.54 -7.73
N THR A 17 -9.76 7.77 -8.45
CA THR A 17 -11.21 7.78 -8.26
C THR A 17 -11.58 7.30 -6.85
N ALA A 18 -10.97 6.22 -6.37
CA ALA A 18 -11.21 5.68 -5.03
C ALA A 18 -10.74 6.65 -3.93
N ALA A 19 -9.57 7.26 -4.10
CA ALA A 19 -9.03 8.25 -3.17
C ALA A 19 -9.91 9.50 -3.07
N ASN A 20 -10.43 9.99 -4.19
CA ASN A 20 -11.34 11.16 -4.23
C ASN A 20 -12.71 10.85 -3.61
N ALA A 21 -13.16 9.61 -3.63
CA ALA A 21 -14.42 9.18 -3.01
C ALA A 21 -14.26 8.79 -1.52
N ALA A 22 -13.03 8.62 -1.05
CA ALA A 22 -12.75 8.20 0.31
C ALA A 22 -13.10 9.29 1.33
N ALA A 23 -13.71 8.87 2.43
CA ALA A 23 -13.99 9.72 3.58
C ALA A 23 -13.76 8.94 4.88
N THR A 24 -13.53 9.65 5.97
CA THR A 24 -13.39 9.03 7.29
C THR A 24 -14.72 8.43 7.76
N ALA A 25 -14.67 7.22 8.32
CA ALA A 25 -15.83 6.50 8.83
C ALA A 25 -16.08 6.73 10.34
N VAL A 26 -15.19 7.45 11.02
CA VAL A 26 -15.22 7.67 12.46
C VAL A 26 -15.46 9.15 12.77
N PRO A 27 -16.04 9.50 13.95
CA PRO A 27 -16.27 10.89 14.33
C PRO A 27 -14.96 11.69 14.37
N LYS A 28 -14.95 12.84 13.70
CA LYS A 28 -13.77 13.70 13.54
C LYS A 28 -13.12 14.08 14.87
N GLU A 29 -13.95 14.35 15.90
CA GLU A 29 -13.49 14.82 17.21
C GLU A 29 -13.04 13.67 18.14
N SER A 30 -13.07 12.42 17.66
CA SER A 30 -12.59 11.25 18.42
C SER A 30 -11.08 11.06 18.27
N ILE A 31 -10.49 10.30 19.20
CA ILE A 31 -9.08 9.87 19.08
C ILE A 31 -8.85 9.13 17.74
N LEU A 32 -9.80 8.30 17.34
CA LEU A 32 -9.76 7.57 16.07
C LEU A 32 -9.89 8.52 14.87
N GLY A 33 -10.62 9.64 15.03
CA GLY A 33 -10.81 10.64 13.97
C GLY A 33 -9.49 11.30 13.54
N LYS A 34 -8.58 11.51 14.48
CA LYS A 34 -7.25 12.03 14.15
C LYS A 34 -6.46 11.04 13.27
N THR A 35 -6.40 9.79 13.69
CA THR A 35 -5.73 8.73 12.90
C THR A 35 -6.38 8.56 11.52
N ALA A 36 -7.72 8.57 11.45
CA ALA A 36 -8.44 8.50 10.19
C ALA A 36 -8.11 9.67 9.26
N ALA A 37 -7.99 10.89 9.80
CA ALA A 37 -7.61 12.07 9.01
C ALA A 37 -6.17 11.95 8.47
N GLU A 38 -5.23 11.45 9.27
CA GLU A 38 -3.85 11.21 8.85
C GLU A 38 -3.77 10.14 7.75
N ILE A 39 -4.55 9.06 7.86
CA ILE A 39 -4.65 8.04 6.80
C ILE A 39 -5.21 8.65 5.51
N LEU A 40 -6.28 9.43 5.59
CA LEU A 40 -6.90 10.09 4.42
C LEU A 40 -5.93 11.09 3.76
N GLU A 41 -5.14 11.82 4.55
CA GLU A 41 -4.10 12.72 4.05
C GLU A 41 -3.04 11.94 3.26
N MET A 42 -2.58 10.79 3.79
CA MET A 42 -1.62 9.95 3.07
C MET A 42 -2.19 9.41 1.76
N VAL A 43 -3.42 8.89 1.77
CA VAL A 43 -4.12 8.44 0.54
C VAL A 43 -4.20 9.56 -0.50
N SER A 44 -4.61 10.76 -0.08
CA SER A 44 -4.73 11.93 -0.96
C SER A 44 -3.37 12.38 -1.52
N SER A 45 -2.33 12.35 -0.69
CA SER A 45 -0.96 12.70 -1.09
C SER A 45 -0.43 11.74 -2.16
N TYR A 46 -0.59 10.42 -1.94
CA TYR A 46 -0.15 9.43 -2.94
C TYR A 46 -0.98 9.45 -4.22
N ALA A 47 -2.28 9.79 -4.16
CA ALA A 47 -3.08 10.02 -5.36
C ALA A 47 -2.56 11.23 -6.16
N SER A 48 -2.22 12.32 -5.49
CA SER A 48 -1.60 13.50 -6.11
C SER A 48 -0.23 13.17 -6.71
N ASP A 49 0.62 12.47 -5.97
CA ASP A 49 1.96 12.09 -6.43
C ASP A 49 1.90 11.17 -7.65
N ALA A 50 1.01 10.18 -7.65
CA ALA A 50 0.80 9.30 -8.80
C ALA A 50 0.45 10.09 -10.06
N GLN A 51 -0.45 11.09 -9.95
CA GLN A 51 -0.82 11.97 -11.05
C GLN A 51 0.34 12.89 -11.50
N VAL A 52 1.14 13.40 -10.57
CA VAL A 52 2.31 14.22 -10.89
C VAL A 52 3.35 13.40 -11.67
N PHE A 53 3.65 12.18 -11.22
CA PHE A 53 4.55 11.28 -11.92
C PHE A 53 4.02 10.87 -13.28
N TYR A 54 2.73 10.52 -13.36
CA TYR A 54 2.09 10.14 -14.62
C TYR A 54 2.20 11.26 -15.68
N ARG A 55 1.87 12.49 -15.31
CA ARG A 55 1.97 13.67 -16.23
C ARG A 55 3.40 13.98 -16.67
N LYS A 56 4.41 13.58 -15.88
CA LYS A 56 5.84 13.70 -16.23
C LYS A 56 6.35 12.53 -17.08
N GLY A 57 5.51 11.56 -17.42
CA GLY A 57 5.91 10.32 -18.11
C GLY A 57 6.66 9.32 -17.23
N ASP A 58 6.71 9.56 -15.92
CA ASP A 58 7.36 8.67 -14.95
C ASP A 58 6.39 7.57 -14.50
N LEU A 59 6.08 6.66 -15.44
CA LEU A 59 5.06 5.63 -15.23
C LEU A 59 5.41 4.67 -14.09
N VAL A 60 6.69 4.35 -13.88
CA VAL A 60 7.12 3.42 -12.82
C VAL A 60 6.83 4.01 -11.44
N ASN A 61 7.17 5.28 -11.23
CA ASN A 61 6.88 5.95 -9.97
C ASN A 61 5.38 6.20 -9.78
N ALA A 62 4.65 6.56 -10.86
CA ALA A 62 3.20 6.74 -10.81
C ALA A 62 2.49 5.47 -10.36
N PHE A 63 2.87 4.33 -10.95
CA PHE A 63 2.34 3.03 -10.66
C PHE A 63 2.62 2.58 -9.21
N ALA A 64 3.88 2.69 -8.76
CA ALA A 64 4.25 2.34 -7.41
C ALA A 64 3.54 3.21 -6.36
N ALA A 65 3.39 4.53 -6.62
CA ALA A 65 2.67 5.44 -5.75
C ALA A 65 1.17 5.08 -5.66
N ALA A 66 0.54 4.75 -6.79
CA ALA A 66 -0.86 4.33 -6.82
C ALA A 66 -1.08 3.01 -6.05
N ALA A 67 -0.22 2.01 -6.25
CA ALA A 67 -0.32 0.73 -5.55
C ALA A 67 -0.11 0.90 -4.03
N TYR A 68 0.88 1.69 -3.63
CA TYR A 68 1.16 1.98 -2.21
C TYR A 68 0.02 2.76 -1.55
N GLY A 69 -0.52 3.79 -2.22
CA GLY A 69 -1.65 4.55 -1.72
C GLY A 69 -2.94 3.73 -1.61
N LEU A 70 -3.16 2.78 -2.54
CA LEU A 70 -4.25 1.82 -2.47
C LEU A 70 -4.10 0.90 -1.25
N GLY A 71 -2.88 0.46 -0.94
CA GLY A 71 -2.59 -0.29 0.27
C GLY A 71 -2.95 0.47 1.55
N TRP A 72 -2.67 1.78 1.61
CA TRP A 72 -3.10 2.65 2.71
C TRP A 72 -4.62 2.74 2.82
N LEU A 73 -5.31 2.92 1.67
CA LEU A 73 -6.76 3.06 1.62
C LEU A 73 -7.46 1.78 2.09
N ASP A 74 -7.03 0.63 1.57
CA ASP A 74 -7.62 -0.66 1.89
C ASP A 74 -7.37 -1.06 3.37
N CYS A 75 -6.16 -0.81 3.88
CA CYS A 75 -5.88 -1.01 5.30
C CYS A 75 -6.73 -0.08 6.18
N GLY A 76 -6.91 1.18 5.78
CA GLY A 76 -7.81 2.11 6.46
C GLY A 76 -9.26 1.65 6.47
N GLY A 77 -9.73 1.05 5.36
CA GLY A 77 -11.05 0.42 5.26
C GLY A 77 -11.18 -0.82 6.14
N TYR A 78 -10.17 -1.70 6.12
CA TYR A 78 -10.11 -2.90 6.98
C TYR A 78 -10.18 -2.55 8.47
N LEU A 79 -9.49 -1.50 8.88
CA LEU A 79 -9.48 -1.04 10.26
C LEU A 79 -10.72 -0.21 10.65
N GLY A 80 -11.62 0.07 9.71
CA GLY A 80 -12.83 0.85 9.96
C GLY A 80 -12.58 2.36 10.09
N TYR A 81 -11.41 2.86 9.69
CA TYR A 81 -11.13 4.31 9.65
C TYR A 81 -11.72 4.98 8.41
N MET A 82 -11.83 4.24 7.29
CA MET A 82 -12.33 4.74 6.01
C MET A 82 -13.67 4.07 5.65
N ASN A 83 -14.53 4.79 4.93
CA ASN A 83 -15.82 4.30 4.43
C ASN A 83 -15.67 3.56 3.08
N THR A 84 -14.59 2.82 2.92
CA THR A 84 -14.27 2.08 1.69
C THR A 84 -14.25 0.58 1.95
N GLY A 85 -14.58 -0.21 0.92
CA GLY A 85 -14.29 -1.63 0.91
C GLY A 85 -12.81 -1.90 0.65
N ILE A 86 -12.38 -3.16 0.75
CA ILE A 86 -11.05 -3.61 0.38
C ILE A 86 -11.10 -3.99 -1.10
N SER A 87 -10.29 -3.30 -1.92
CA SER A 87 -10.20 -3.56 -3.37
C SER A 87 -9.25 -4.72 -3.68
N GLY A 88 -8.20 -4.88 -2.86
CA GLY A 88 -7.12 -5.82 -3.10
C GLY A 88 -6.07 -5.31 -4.09
N CYS A 89 -4.94 -6.01 -4.14
CA CYS A 89 -3.90 -5.72 -5.13
C CYS A 89 -4.40 -6.16 -6.52
N PRO A 90 -4.50 -5.26 -7.51
CA PRO A 90 -5.00 -5.62 -8.83
C PRO A 90 -3.99 -6.50 -9.58
N ALA A 91 -4.48 -7.48 -10.34
CA ALA A 91 -3.70 -8.18 -11.34
C ALA A 91 -3.61 -7.35 -12.62
N LEU A 92 -2.44 -7.30 -13.24
CA LEU A 92 -2.15 -6.45 -14.39
C LEU A 92 -1.64 -7.26 -15.57
N GLU A 93 -2.16 -6.97 -16.75
CA GLU A 93 -1.68 -7.50 -18.05
C GLU A 93 -0.88 -6.45 -18.83
N SER A 94 -0.15 -5.59 -18.19
CA SER A 94 0.56 -4.51 -18.89
C SER A 94 2.07 -4.67 -18.78
N ALA A 95 2.74 -4.42 -19.91
CA ALA A 95 4.18 -4.26 -19.94
C ALA A 95 4.54 -2.77 -19.91
N PHE A 96 5.63 -2.45 -19.24
CA PHE A 96 6.25 -1.12 -19.36
C PHE A 96 7.00 -1.00 -20.70
N PRO A 97 7.10 0.21 -21.26
CA PRO A 97 7.99 0.49 -22.38
C PRO A 97 9.42 0.02 -22.09
N ALA A 98 10.11 -0.48 -23.13
CA ALA A 98 11.45 -1.07 -22.99
C ALA A 98 12.46 -0.13 -22.31
N GLU A 99 12.35 1.16 -22.57
CA GLU A 99 13.20 2.22 -21.98
C GLU A 99 12.98 2.42 -20.47
N LEU A 100 11.91 1.89 -19.90
CA LEU A 100 11.61 1.97 -18.47
C LEU A 100 11.96 0.69 -17.70
N MET A 101 12.39 -0.37 -18.38
CA MET A 101 12.64 -1.68 -17.76
C MET A 101 13.73 -1.64 -16.69
N GLU A 102 14.84 -0.92 -16.92
CA GLU A 102 15.91 -0.76 -15.92
C GLU A 102 15.39 -0.07 -14.66
N LYS A 103 14.58 0.98 -14.83
CA LYS A 103 13.95 1.69 -13.72
C LYS A 103 12.93 0.83 -12.98
N LEU A 104 12.15 0.03 -13.71
CA LEU A 104 11.21 -0.92 -13.14
C LEU A 104 11.95 -1.94 -12.27
N GLU A 105 13.03 -2.52 -12.78
CA GLU A 105 13.85 -3.49 -12.07
C GLU A 105 14.42 -2.91 -10.78
N GLU A 106 15.10 -1.74 -10.86
CA GLU A 106 15.64 -1.05 -9.68
C GLU A 106 14.56 -0.79 -8.63
N LYS A 107 13.41 -0.27 -9.06
CA LYS A 107 12.31 0.09 -8.18
C LYS A 107 11.72 -1.15 -7.51
N THR A 108 11.51 -2.24 -8.25
CA THR A 108 10.94 -3.49 -7.75
C THR A 108 11.82 -4.11 -6.66
N TYR A 109 13.12 -4.25 -6.93
CA TYR A 109 14.05 -4.77 -5.93
C TYR A 109 14.19 -3.84 -4.72
N ARG A 110 14.08 -2.53 -4.92
CA ARG A 110 14.09 -1.57 -3.81
C ARG A 110 12.87 -1.75 -2.90
N TYR A 111 11.66 -1.87 -3.46
CA TYR A 111 10.45 -2.09 -2.67
C TYR A 111 10.45 -3.44 -1.97
N GLN A 112 10.94 -4.50 -2.60
CA GLN A 112 11.16 -5.79 -1.96
C GLN A 112 12.05 -5.68 -0.73
N ARG A 113 13.22 -5.02 -0.87
CA ARG A 113 14.15 -4.82 0.27
C ARG A 113 13.54 -3.97 1.36
N MET A 114 12.82 -2.90 1.00
CA MET A 114 12.17 -2.00 1.96
C MET A 114 11.09 -2.73 2.73
N LEU A 115 10.19 -3.47 2.07
CA LEU A 115 9.14 -4.26 2.73
C LEU A 115 9.73 -5.33 3.64
N THR A 116 10.75 -6.06 3.16
CA THR A 116 11.47 -7.06 3.96
C THR A 116 12.12 -6.44 5.20
N GLY A 117 12.73 -5.27 5.06
CA GLY A 117 13.33 -4.52 6.15
C GLY A 117 12.27 -4.02 7.14
N ALA A 118 11.17 -3.48 6.65
CA ALA A 118 10.08 -2.94 7.45
C ALA A 118 9.41 -4.03 8.31
N LEU A 119 9.14 -5.22 7.74
CA LEU A 119 8.62 -6.36 8.51
C LEU A 119 9.56 -6.80 9.66
N LYS A 120 10.87 -6.70 9.46
CA LYS A 120 11.86 -6.99 10.50
C LYS A 120 12.00 -5.87 11.54
N ALA A 121 11.60 -4.65 11.16
CA ALA A 121 11.76 -3.45 11.98
C ALA A 121 10.54 -3.12 12.84
N VAL A 122 9.51 -3.98 12.86
CA VAL A 122 8.30 -3.77 13.66
C VAL A 122 8.03 -4.93 14.63
N SER A 123 7.37 -4.61 15.74
CA SER A 123 6.75 -5.57 16.64
C SER A 123 5.31 -5.16 16.93
N LYS A 124 4.43 -6.12 17.24
CA LYS A 124 3.04 -5.84 17.57
C LYS A 124 2.97 -5.06 18.88
N ALA A 125 2.26 -3.92 18.84
CA ALA A 125 2.13 -3.00 19.99
C ALA A 125 1.03 -3.41 20.98
N PRO A 126 -0.18 -3.87 20.53
CA PRO A 126 -1.30 -4.10 21.43
C PRO A 126 -1.12 -5.35 22.30
N ASP A 127 -1.73 -5.30 23.49
CA ASP A 127 -1.83 -6.44 24.39
C ASP A 127 -2.61 -7.60 23.74
N LYS A 128 -2.15 -8.83 23.98
CA LYS A 128 -2.63 -10.05 23.32
C LYS A 128 -4.14 -10.31 23.46
N GLU A 129 -4.74 -9.82 24.54
CA GLU A 129 -6.16 -10.00 24.86
C GLU A 129 -7.08 -9.01 24.09
N THR A 130 -6.53 -8.11 23.28
CA THR A 130 -7.27 -7.05 22.62
C THR A 130 -7.64 -7.38 21.17
N VAL A 131 -8.75 -6.82 20.67
CA VAL A 131 -9.11 -6.87 19.24
C VAL A 131 -8.01 -6.24 18.36
N ALA A 132 -7.35 -5.20 18.87
CA ALA A 132 -6.24 -4.57 18.18
C ALA A 132 -5.05 -5.52 17.98
N ALA A 133 -4.78 -6.45 18.94
CA ALA A 133 -3.75 -7.48 18.77
C ALA A 133 -4.11 -8.51 17.68
N ALA A 134 -5.40 -8.86 17.56
CA ALA A 134 -5.89 -9.70 16.48
C ALA A 134 -5.67 -9.02 15.13
N ALA A 135 -6.07 -7.74 14.99
CA ALA A 135 -5.86 -6.94 13.78
C ALA A 135 -4.37 -6.80 13.43
N ALA A 136 -3.50 -6.52 14.41
CA ALA A 136 -2.05 -6.45 14.19
C ALA A 136 -1.49 -7.79 13.71
N SER A 137 -2.01 -8.91 14.22
CA SER A 137 -1.56 -10.25 13.84
C SER A 137 -1.99 -10.60 12.42
N GLU A 138 -3.21 -10.24 12.06
CA GLU A 138 -3.76 -10.46 10.73
C GLU A 138 -3.03 -9.61 9.67
N ILE A 139 -2.86 -8.31 9.93
CA ILE A 139 -2.09 -7.42 9.03
C ILE A 139 -0.67 -7.96 8.84
N PHE A 140 0.03 -8.29 9.92
CA PHE A 140 1.41 -8.81 9.83
C PHE A 140 1.48 -10.10 9.01
N GLY A 141 0.54 -11.03 9.24
CA GLY A 141 0.45 -12.29 8.51
C GLY A 141 0.16 -12.08 7.02
N THR A 142 -0.81 -11.22 6.71
CA THR A 142 -1.21 -10.92 5.33
C THR A 142 -0.09 -10.21 4.57
N VAL A 143 0.57 -9.22 5.19
CA VAL A 143 1.73 -8.53 4.57
C VAL A 143 2.90 -9.49 4.35
N THR A 144 3.14 -10.42 5.29
CA THR A 144 4.19 -11.46 5.14
C THR A 144 3.87 -12.41 3.99
N SER A 145 2.61 -12.82 3.85
CA SER A 145 2.15 -13.62 2.71
C SER A 145 2.32 -12.85 1.40
N GLY A 146 1.92 -11.58 1.37
CA GLY A 146 2.08 -10.71 0.22
C GLY A 146 3.54 -10.52 -0.21
N LEU A 147 4.48 -10.42 0.73
CA LEU A 147 5.91 -10.42 0.39
C LEU A 147 6.32 -11.73 -0.32
N THR A 148 5.85 -12.88 0.17
CA THR A 148 6.10 -14.20 -0.44
C THR A 148 5.50 -14.30 -1.84
N ASP A 149 4.29 -13.79 -2.02
CA ASP A 149 3.62 -13.75 -3.33
C ASP A 149 4.42 -12.88 -4.30
N GLY A 150 4.85 -11.68 -3.88
CA GLY A 150 5.71 -10.80 -4.68
C GLY A 150 7.01 -11.48 -5.09
N ASP A 151 7.67 -12.21 -4.18
CA ASP A 151 8.88 -12.98 -4.48
C ASP A 151 8.62 -14.09 -5.52
N THR A 152 7.42 -14.66 -5.53
CA THR A 152 7.01 -15.67 -6.51
C THR A 152 6.77 -15.06 -7.90
N PHE A 153 6.24 -13.84 -7.95
CA PHE A 153 6.04 -13.10 -9.21
C PHE A 153 7.33 -12.51 -9.78
N LEU A 154 8.25 -12.07 -8.93
CA LEU A 154 9.45 -11.32 -9.30
C LEU A 154 10.25 -11.90 -10.49
N PRO A 155 10.52 -13.22 -10.59
CA PRO A 155 11.27 -13.78 -11.72
C PRO A 155 10.46 -13.93 -13.02
N LYS A 156 9.13 -13.75 -12.96
CA LYS A 156 8.21 -14.03 -14.08
C LYS A 156 7.52 -12.77 -14.57
N ASP A 157 7.16 -11.89 -13.64
CA ASP A 157 6.34 -10.72 -13.89
C ASP A 157 6.70 -9.60 -12.89
N MET A 158 7.64 -8.79 -13.28
CA MET A 158 8.18 -7.71 -12.46
C MET A 158 7.16 -6.58 -12.23
N VAL A 159 6.19 -6.41 -13.14
CA VAL A 159 5.13 -5.40 -13.00
C VAL A 159 4.22 -5.77 -11.84
N ASN A 160 3.71 -6.99 -11.84
CA ASN A 160 2.88 -7.48 -10.75
C ASN A 160 3.68 -7.59 -9.43
N ALA A 161 4.97 -7.96 -9.47
CA ALA A 161 5.82 -7.95 -8.29
C ALA A 161 5.94 -6.55 -7.67
N LEU A 162 6.17 -5.49 -8.48
CA LEU A 162 6.21 -4.10 -7.99
C LEU A 162 4.88 -3.68 -7.37
N CYS A 163 3.76 -4.03 -8.02
CA CYS A 163 2.43 -3.76 -7.47
C CYS A 163 2.26 -4.38 -6.08
N ILE A 164 2.53 -5.67 -5.98
CA ILE A 164 2.38 -6.46 -4.74
C ILE A 164 3.25 -5.88 -3.62
N PHE A 165 4.54 -5.65 -3.86
CA PHE A 165 5.43 -5.09 -2.83
C PHE A 165 5.00 -3.69 -2.39
N SER A 166 4.60 -2.83 -3.33
CA SER A 166 4.15 -1.47 -3.03
C SER A 166 2.85 -1.49 -2.21
N TYR A 167 1.87 -2.28 -2.63
CA TYR A 167 0.58 -2.41 -1.98
C TYR A 167 0.70 -2.90 -0.53
N TRP A 168 1.41 -3.99 -0.30
CA TRP A 168 1.57 -4.53 1.04
C TRP A 168 2.46 -3.67 1.94
N TYR A 169 3.37 -2.90 1.34
CA TYR A 169 4.10 -1.89 2.10
C TYR A 169 3.18 -0.79 2.60
N GLY A 170 2.23 -0.34 1.77
CA GLY A 170 1.18 0.60 2.20
C GLY A 170 0.33 0.08 3.36
N TRP A 171 -0.02 -1.21 3.33
CA TRP A 171 -0.74 -1.86 4.44
C TRP A 171 0.05 -1.83 5.75
N LEU A 172 1.34 -2.19 5.71
CA LEU A 172 2.18 -2.21 6.90
C LEU A 172 2.33 -0.80 7.49
N ASP A 173 2.57 0.17 6.64
CA ASP A 173 2.80 1.56 7.05
C ASP A 173 1.53 2.19 7.63
N CYS A 174 0.37 1.92 7.05
CA CYS A 174 -0.93 2.27 7.62
C CYS A 174 -1.14 1.62 9.00
N GLY A 175 -0.79 0.34 9.16
CA GLY A 175 -0.85 -0.35 10.46
C GLY A 175 0.07 0.26 11.52
N VAL A 176 1.26 0.74 11.11
CA VAL A 176 2.16 1.49 12.00
C VAL A 176 1.52 2.82 12.41
N ARG A 177 0.97 3.57 11.47
CA ARG A 177 0.26 4.84 11.73
C ARG A 177 -0.95 4.64 12.65
N ALA A 178 -1.66 3.53 12.49
CA ALA A 178 -2.79 3.16 13.34
C ALA A 178 -2.39 2.72 14.76
N GLY A 179 -1.09 2.66 15.07
CA GLY A 179 -0.59 2.27 16.39
C GLY A 179 -0.61 0.76 16.67
N LEU A 180 -0.78 -0.06 15.62
CA LEU A 180 -0.78 -1.52 15.75
C LEU A 180 0.64 -2.11 15.87
N PHE A 181 1.66 -1.33 15.53
CA PHE A 181 3.05 -1.74 15.56
C PHE A 181 3.95 -0.71 16.23
N VAL A 182 4.95 -1.20 16.96
CA VAL A 182 6.08 -0.41 17.46
C VAL A 182 7.25 -0.60 16.49
N ILE A 183 7.89 0.48 16.10
CA ILE A 183 9.11 0.42 15.29
C ILE A 183 10.27 0.11 16.22
N THR A 184 10.92 -1.02 15.99
CA THR A 184 12.04 -1.55 16.78
C THR A 184 13.37 -1.49 16.02
N GLY A 185 13.34 -1.11 14.74
CA GLY A 185 14.48 -1.03 13.84
C GLY A 185 14.59 0.32 13.12
N ASP A 186 14.97 0.29 11.85
CA ASP A 186 15.18 1.49 11.02
C ASP A 186 13.88 2.26 10.79
N ARG A 187 13.79 3.44 11.43
CA ARG A 187 12.63 4.32 11.35
C ARG A 187 12.44 4.96 9.97
N HIS A 188 13.52 5.08 9.18
CA HIS A 188 13.46 5.66 7.83
C HIS A 188 12.69 4.80 6.82
N LEU A 189 12.37 3.55 7.19
CA LEU A 189 11.51 2.69 6.39
C LEU A 189 10.02 3.06 6.47
N PHE A 190 9.62 3.98 7.33
CA PHE A 190 8.20 4.27 7.59
C PHE A 190 7.87 5.75 7.33
N THR A 191 6.67 5.98 6.78
CA THR A 191 6.11 7.31 6.54
C THR A 191 5.31 7.78 7.76
N ILE A 192 6.00 8.25 8.81
CA ILE A 192 5.42 8.65 10.10
C ILE A 192 5.98 9.97 10.59
#